data_d1abd5384d54c38df8d7fa17ae0e3500
#
_entry.id   d1abd5384d54c38df8d7fa17ae0e3500
#
_cell.length_a   1.000
_cell.length_b   1.000
_cell.length_c   1.000
_cell.angle_alpha   90.00
_cell.angle_beta   90.00
_cell.angle_gamma   90.00
#
_symmetry.space_group_name_H-M   'P 1'
#
loop_
_entity.id
_entity.type
_entity.pdbx_description
1 polymer ?
#
loop_
_entity_poly.entity_id
_entity_poly.type
_entity_poly.pdbx_seq_one_letter_code
_entity_poly.pdbx_strand_id
1 'polypeptide(L)' 'MNKKPRFVWMEISKDKYELPIHIADSAKELAELTGAKNQVVINSAISHAKKRGGWCKYVRVPIAEEEGD' A
#
# COMPACT_ATOMS: atom_id res chain seq x y z
N MET A 1 0.17 -0.80 -26.86
CA MET A 1 -0.30 -1.41 -25.80
C MET A 1 -0.49 -0.57 -24.64
N ASN A 2 -1.55 -0.72 -23.93
CA ASN A 2 -1.83 0.09 -22.81
C ASN A 2 -1.12 -0.43 -21.60
N LYS A 3 -0.44 0.45 -20.92
CA LYS A 3 0.17 0.11 -19.71
C LYS A 3 -0.72 0.46 -18.60
N LYS A 4 -1.02 -0.46 -17.74
CA LYS A 4 -1.83 -0.16 -16.59
C LYS A 4 -0.95 0.24 -15.46
N PRO A 5 -1.35 1.23 -14.69
CA PRO A 5 -0.57 1.60 -13.52
C PRO A 5 -0.55 0.44 -12.55
N ARG A 6 0.59 0.24 -11.96
CA ARG A 6 0.76 -0.79 -10.97
C ARG A 6 0.98 -0.15 -9.65
N PHE A 7 0.48 -0.78 -8.60
CA PHE A 7 0.67 -0.28 -7.26
C PHE A 7 1.20 -1.39 -6.38
N VAL A 8 1.96 -0.99 -5.37
CA VAL A 8 2.41 -1.91 -4.35
C VAL A 8 1.86 -1.40 -3.03
N TRP A 9 1.29 -2.29 -2.24
CA TRP A 9 0.76 -1.95 -0.93
C TRP A 9 1.77 -2.41 0.11
N MET A 10 2.07 -1.55 1.08
CA MET A 10 3.05 -1.87 2.10
C MET A 10 2.53 -1.51 3.47
N GLU A 11 2.95 -2.29 4.45
CA GLU A 11 2.79 -1.91 5.84
C GLU A 11 4.15 -1.42 6.32
N ILE A 12 4.21 -0.22 6.88
CA ILE A 12 5.47 0.37 7.30
C ILE A 12 5.51 0.49 8.82
N SER A 13 6.72 0.52 9.37
CA SER A 13 6.88 0.64 10.79
C SER A 13 6.59 2.05 11.25
N LYS A 14 6.15 2.17 12.51
CA LYS A 14 5.81 3.47 13.03
C LYS A 14 7.02 4.01 13.78
N ASP A 15 8.08 4.27 13.09
CA ASP A 15 9.23 4.91 13.71
C ASP A 15 9.80 5.86 12.68
N LYS A 16 10.87 6.50 13.01
CA LYS A 16 11.39 7.53 12.13
C LYS A 16 11.92 6.99 10.81
N TYR A 17 12.17 5.68 10.74
CA TYR A 17 12.69 5.10 9.52
C TYR A 17 11.60 4.65 8.57
N GLU A 18 10.42 4.37 9.10
CA GLU A 18 9.28 3.93 8.29
C GLU A 18 9.67 2.79 7.35
N LEU A 19 10.28 1.78 7.92
CA LEU A 19 10.73 0.65 7.12
C LEU A 19 9.59 -0.25 6.73
N PRO A 20 9.60 -0.81 5.53
CA PRO A 20 8.53 -1.73 5.15
C PRO A 20 8.59 -3.02 5.94
N ILE A 21 7.47 -3.40 6.51
CA ILE A 21 7.35 -4.65 7.25
C ILE A 21 6.78 -5.71 6.35
N HIS A 22 5.75 -5.38 5.58
CA HIS A 22 5.14 -6.29 4.62
C HIS A 22 4.95 -5.56 3.31
N ILE A 23 5.15 -6.26 2.21
CA ILE A 23 4.96 -5.70 0.88
C ILE A 23 4.09 -6.67 0.10
N ALA A 24 3.10 -6.17 -0.60
CA ALA A 24 2.20 -7.00 -1.37
C ALA A 24 1.79 -6.31 -2.65
N ASP A 25 1.41 -7.11 -3.64
CA ASP A 25 0.97 -6.57 -4.92
C ASP A 25 -0.47 -6.11 -4.93
N SER A 26 -1.21 -6.41 -3.89
CA SER A 26 -2.60 -6.00 -3.81
C SER A 26 -2.99 -5.76 -2.37
N ALA A 27 -4.04 -4.97 -2.18
CA ALA A 27 -4.54 -4.71 -0.85
C ALA A 27 -5.05 -5.99 -0.19
N LYS A 28 -5.62 -6.88 -0.98
CA LYS A 28 -6.12 -8.14 -0.46
C LYS A 28 -4.98 -8.97 0.10
N GLU A 29 -3.89 -9.05 -0.63
CA GLU A 29 -2.74 -9.81 -0.20
C GLU A 29 -2.11 -9.18 1.04
N LEU A 30 -2.04 -7.87 1.07
CA LEU A 30 -1.49 -7.19 2.24
C LEU A 30 -2.36 -7.46 3.46
N ALA A 31 -3.67 -7.46 3.28
CA ALA A 31 -4.57 -7.77 4.39
C ALA A 31 -4.29 -9.15 4.95
N GLU A 32 -4.05 -10.11 4.07
CA GLU A 32 -3.75 -11.45 4.52
C GLU A 32 -2.43 -11.52 5.28
N LEU A 33 -1.44 -10.80 4.80
CA LEU A 33 -0.14 -10.80 5.45
C LEU A 33 -0.17 -10.11 6.80
N THR A 34 -0.95 -9.07 6.94
CA THR A 34 -0.97 -8.29 8.16
C THR A 34 -2.04 -8.73 9.15
N GLY A 35 -2.89 -9.67 8.74
CA GLY A 35 -3.97 -10.10 9.61
C GLY A 35 -5.15 -9.16 9.63
N ALA A 36 -5.21 -8.23 8.70
CA ALA A 36 -6.37 -7.35 8.61
C ALA A 36 -7.58 -8.16 8.14
N LYS A 37 -8.75 -7.66 8.46
CA LYS A 37 -9.97 -8.41 8.18
C LYS A 37 -10.18 -8.59 6.70
N ASN A 38 -9.96 -7.55 5.91
CA ASN A 38 -10.08 -7.66 4.46
C ASN A 38 -9.42 -6.43 3.84
N GLN A 39 -9.47 -6.38 2.51
CA GLN A 39 -8.80 -5.30 1.80
C GLN A 39 -9.44 -3.95 2.04
N VAL A 40 -10.71 -3.93 2.42
CA VAL A 40 -11.40 -2.67 2.68
C VAL A 40 -10.77 -1.95 3.86
N VAL A 41 -10.30 -2.70 4.85
CA VAL A 41 -9.64 -2.10 6.00
C VAL A 41 -8.38 -1.36 5.56
N ILE A 42 -7.59 -1.97 4.67
CA ILE A 42 -6.37 -1.36 4.18
C ILE A 42 -6.68 -0.09 3.39
N ASN A 43 -7.60 -0.20 2.45
CA ASN A 43 -7.94 0.94 1.60
C ASN A 43 -8.59 2.07 2.37
N SER A 44 -9.43 1.74 3.33
CA SER A 44 -10.06 2.75 4.17
C SER A 44 -9.03 3.49 5.01
N ALA A 45 -8.05 2.77 5.56
CA ALA A 45 -7.03 3.41 6.37
C ALA A 45 -6.21 4.38 5.53
N ILE A 46 -5.85 3.99 4.31
CA ILE A 46 -5.10 4.85 3.42
C ILE A 46 -5.91 6.10 3.08
N SER A 47 -7.17 5.89 2.76
CA SER A 47 -8.05 6.99 2.38
C SER A 47 -8.25 7.98 3.50
N HIS A 48 -8.48 7.48 4.71
CA HIS A 48 -8.66 8.34 5.87
C HIS A 48 -7.40 9.13 6.17
N ALA A 49 -6.24 8.50 6.09
CA ALA A 49 -4.99 9.18 6.35
C ALA A 49 -4.75 10.27 5.32
N LYS A 50 -5.09 10.00 4.07
CA LYS A 50 -4.91 10.97 3.03
C LYS A 50 -5.78 12.20 3.26
N LYS A 51 -7.02 11.98 3.70
CA LYS A 51 -7.92 13.07 3.95
C LYS A 51 -7.47 13.92 5.12
N ARG A 52 -6.98 13.29 6.17
CA ARG A 52 -6.59 14.03 7.35
C ARG A 52 -5.16 14.52 7.29
N GLY A 53 -4.39 14.02 6.32
CA GLY A 53 -2.98 14.38 6.25
C GLY A 53 -2.16 13.79 7.37
N GLY A 54 -2.63 12.71 7.98
CA GLY A 54 -1.92 12.08 9.07
C GLY A 54 -1.12 10.87 8.63
N TRP A 55 -0.47 10.25 9.60
CA TRP A 55 0.34 9.06 9.34
C TRP A 55 -0.56 7.83 9.22
N CYS A 56 -0.15 6.92 8.35
CA CYS A 56 -0.87 5.67 8.20
C CYS A 56 0.15 4.56 8.03
N LYS A 57 -0.05 3.44 8.70
CA LYS A 57 0.90 2.34 8.59
C LYS A 57 0.79 1.62 7.25
N TYR A 58 -0.26 1.88 6.49
CA TYR A 58 -0.39 1.29 5.17
C TYR A 58 -0.17 2.37 4.13
N VAL A 59 0.61 2.06 3.11
CA VAL A 59 0.84 3.00 2.01
C VAL A 59 0.68 2.26 0.70
N ARG A 60 0.23 2.99 -0.30
CA ARG A 60 0.11 2.48 -1.66
C ARG A 60 1.05 3.29 -2.53
N VAL A 61 2.00 2.62 -3.13
CA VAL A 61 3.04 3.28 -3.92
C VAL A 61 2.82 2.94 -5.38
N PRO A 62 2.65 3.94 -6.24
CA PRO A 62 2.54 3.66 -7.66
C PRO A 62 3.90 3.30 -8.24
N ILE A 63 3.93 2.29 -9.08
CA ILE A 63 5.13 1.88 -9.74
C ILE A 63 4.92 2.05 -11.21
N ALA A 64 5.76 2.88 -11.84
CA ALA A 64 5.65 3.05 -13.26
C ALA A 64 6.25 1.82 -13.91
N GLU A 65 5.45 1.18 -14.78
CA GLU A 65 5.93 0.08 -15.47
C GLU A 65 6.66 0.54 -16.65
N GLU A 66 7.93 0.26 -16.78
CA GLU A 66 8.61 0.66 -17.92
C GLU A 66 8.53 -0.38 -18.92
N GLU A 67 8.26 0.00 -20.12
CA GLU A 67 8.29 -0.86 -21.16
C GLU A 67 9.58 -1.17 -21.48
N GLY A 68 10.03 -2.16 -21.42
CA GLY A 68 11.31 -2.41 -21.75
C GLY A 68 11.63 -2.01 -23.07
N ASP A 69 11.22 -1.63 -23.76
CA ASP A 69 11.53 -1.20 -25.01
C ASP A 69 12.56 -1.58 -25.51
#